data_eec0148e7cac97d88f33b6b4d66e6319
#
_entry.id   eec0148e7cac97d88f33b6b4d66e6319
#
_cell.length_a   1.000
_cell.length_b   1.000
_cell.length_c   1.000
_cell.angle_alpha   90.00
_cell.angle_beta   90.00
_cell.angle_gamma   90.00
#
_symmetry.space_group_name_H-M   'P 1'
#
loop_
_entity.id
_entity.type
_entity.pdbx_description
1 polymer ?
#
loop_
_entity_poly.entity_id
_entity_poly.type
_entity_poly.pdbx_seq_one_letter_code
_entity_poly.pdbx_strand_id
1 'polypeptide(L)'
;MSGGVDSSVAALLLLQAGSAIEGAYMKNWINEQNILRNCPWQEDIEDARSVADRLGISFRIVNLMDQYRERVVDYLIQGYQIGITPNPDVMCNREMKFGAFLVWAKEAGFEAVATGHYARRVRRQDGSWDILEGIDKNKDQSYFLALLTQSQIAAARFPIGEMQKSEVRKLAAEFNLATAGKKDSQGICFIGQVKMSDFLRTFVPDKPGPIVDRQGKILGEHKGLHLYTLGQRKGVRVPSNTRHEAFVVVEKRVNSNELVVAFDRPDTQTLYARRCKIGNISFTNRQLPAHANITARPRYRARAAAVEFRANGESTAILRFGEPQRAITPGQICALYDGETLLGGGIFEEVYG
;
A
#
# COMPACT_ATOMS: atom_id res chain seq x y z
N MET A 1 9.50 1.54 -15.42
CA MET A 1 10.69 1.91 -14.64
C MET A 1 10.35 3.17 -13.85
N SER A 2 10.69 3.24 -12.57
CA SER A 2 10.27 4.33 -11.66
C SER A 2 11.41 5.29 -11.29
N GLY A 3 12.55 5.20 -11.98
CA GLY A 3 13.76 5.93 -11.57
C GLY A 3 14.41 5.41 -10.27
N GLY A 4 13.98 4.28 -9.74
CA GLY A 4 14.54 3.65 -8.54
C GLY A 4 15.35 2.39 -8.84
N VAL A 5 16.26 2.01 -7.93
CA VAL A 5 17.19 0.89 -8.09
C VAL A 5 16.47 -0.45 -8.34
N ASP A 6 15.34 -0.70 -7.67
CA ASP A 6 14.62 -1.97 -7.76
C ASP A 6 14.06 -2.23 -9.16
N SER A 7 13.43 -1.22 -9.77
CA SER A 7 12.92 -1.33 -11.14
C SER A 7 14.04 -1.39 -12.18
N SER A 8 15.19 -0.78 -11.91
CA SER A 8 16.36 -0.81 -12.78
C SER A 8 16.99 -2.21 -12.83
N VAL A 9 17.17 -2.84 -11.67
CA VAL A 9 17.68 -4.20 -11.58
C VAL A 9 16.67 -5.23 -12.10
N ALA A 10 15.36 -4.99 -11.90
CA ALA A 10 14.34 -5.84 -12.50
C ALA A 10 14.44 -5.87 -14.05
N ALA A 11 14.69 -4.71 -14.68
CA ALA A 11 14.92 -4.64 -16.13
C ALA A 11 16.21 -5.37 -16.54
N LEU A 12 17.32 -5.16 -15.81
CA LEU A 12 18.59 -5.83 -16.04
C LEU A 12 18.43 -7.38 -16.03
N LEU A 13 17.77 -7.91 -14.99
CA LEU A 13 17.59 -9.36 -14.85
C LEU A 13 16.76 -9.97 -15.98
N LEU A 14 15.71 -9.28 -16.42
CA LEU A 14 14.92 -9.73 -17.56
C LEU A 14 15.71 -9.72 -18.86
N LEU A 15 16.54 -8.70 -19.09
CA LEU A 15 17.42 -8.63 -20.24
C LEU A 15 18.44 -9.78 -20.24
N GLN A 16 19.07 -10.06 -19.09
CA GLN A 16 19.99 -11.18 -18.91
C GLN A 16 19.32 -12.54 -19.11
N ALA A 17 18.03 -12.66 -18.78
CA ALA A 17 17.24 -13.86 -19.05
C ALA A 17 16.81 -13.99 -20.53
N GLY A 18 17.24 -13.09 -21.41
CA GLY A 18 16.94 -13.12 -22.84
C GLY A 18 15.52 -12.64 -23.19
N SER A 19 14.83 -11.97 -22.27
CA SER A 19 13.51 -11.41 -22.55
C SER A 19 13.61 -10.17 -23.44
N ALA A 20 12.72 -10.05 -24.44
CA ALA A 20 12.52 -8.80 -25.15
C ALA A 20 11.76 -7.83 -24.25
N ILE A 21 12.39 -6.73 -23.87
CA ILE A 21 11.82 -5.76 -22.93
C ILE A 21 11.88 -4.32 -23.47
N GLU A 22 10.93 -3.53 -23.02
CA GLU A 22 10.92 -2.07 -23.16
C GLU A 22 10.78 -1.43 -21.77
N GLY A 23 11.56 -0.39 -21.51
CA GLY A 23 11.40 0.43 -20.32
C GLY A 23 10.21 1.37 -20.46
N ALA A 24 9.35 1.43 -19.44
CA ALA A 24 8.24 2.39 -19.44
C ALA A 24 8.14 3.12 -18.10
N TYR A 25 7.94 4.43 -18.17
CA TYR A 25 7.64 5.28 -17.02
C TYR A 25 6.17 5.66 -17.02
N MET A 26 5.46 5.35 -15.93
CA MET A 26 4.07 5.78 -15.75
C MET A 26 4.04 7.20 -15.23
N LYS A 27 3.58 8.13 -16.06
CA LYS A 27 3.34 9.53 -15.68
C LYS A 27 1.94 9.62 -15.07
N ASN A 28 1.87 9.50 -13.74
CA ASN A 28 0.62 9.45 -13.00
C ASN A 28 0.24 10.76 -12.34
N TRP A 29 1.21 11.63 -12.07
CA TRP A 29 0.98 12.89 -11.37
C TRP A 29 1.98 13.94 -11.84
N ILE A 30 1.48 15.16 -12.06
CA ILE A 30 2.29 16.37 -12.24
C ILE A 30 1.83 17.38 -11.20
N ASN A 31 2.78 18.12 -10.67
CA ASN A 31 2.52 19.18 -9.73
C ASN A 31 2.13 20.51 -10.45
N GLU A 32 1.11 20.48 -11.31
CA GLU A 32 0.67 21.63 -12.09
C GLU A 32 0.20 22.81 -11.22
N GLN A 33 -0.27 22.52 -10.02
CA GLN A 33 -0.79 23.53 -9.09
C GLN A 33 0.25 24.02 -8.08
N ASN A 34 1.55 23.70 -8.26
CA ASN A 34 2.61 24.00 -7.30
C ASN A 34 2.31 23.57 -5.85
N ILE A 35 1.45 22.55 -5.71
CA ILE A 35 1.05 21.96 -4.41
C ILE A 35 2.27 21.46 -3.64
N LEU A 36 3.30 21.08 -4.37
CA LEU A 36 4.49 20.43 -3.86
C LEU A 36 5.71 21.24 -4.31
N ARG A 37 6.50 21.72 -3.37
CA ARG A 37 7.70 22.51 -3.65
C ARG A 37 8.75 21.77 -4.51
N ASN A 38 8.76 20.44 -4.50
CA ASN A 38 9.63 19.58 -5.33
C ASN A 38 8.88 18.31 -5.70
N CYS A 39 8.49 18.18 -6.95
CA CYS A 39 7.99 16.91 -7.50
C CYS A 39 9.12 16.27 -8.33
N PRO A 40 9.68 15.13 -7.90
CA PRO A 40 10.89 14.55 -8.51
C PRO A 40 10.64 13.81 -9.84
N TRP A 41 9.47 13.96 -10.44
CA TRP A 41 9.10 13.18 -11.62
C TRP A 41 10.04 13.39 -12.83
N GLN A 42 10.62 14.57 -12.97
CA GLN A 42 11.60 14.86 -14.05
C GLN A 42 12.89 14.08 -13.80
N GLU A 43 13.43 14.16 -12.58
CA GLU A 43 14.61 13.39 -12.17
C GLU A 43 14.37 11.89 -12.28
N ASP A 44 13.20 11.41 -11.85
CA ASP A 44 12.83 9.99 -11.95
C ASP A 44 12.74 9.50 -13.41
N ILE A 45 12.26 10.36 -14.34
CA ILE A 45 12.25 10.05 -15.77
C ILE A 45 13.67 10.04 -16.35
N GLU A 46 14.51 11.01 -15.98
CA GLU A 46 15.90 11.08 -16.43
C GLU A 46 16.68 9.87 -15.96
N ASP A 47 16.54 9.49 -14.68
CA ASP A 47 17.15 8.29 -14.13
C ASP A 47 16.67 7.02 -14.84
N ALA A 48 15.36 6.89 -15.08
CA ALA A 48 14.79 5.73 -15.77
C ALA A 48 15.27 5.65 -17.22
N ARG A 49 15.39 6.79 -17.91
CA ARG A 49 15.93 6.89 -19.28
C ARG A 49 17.42 6.51 -19.31
N SER A 50 18.22 7.07 -18.40
CA SER A 50 19.66 6.77 -18.28
C SER A 50 19.89 5.26 -18.07
N VAL A 51 19.05 4.60 -17.28
CA VAL A 51 19.12 3.14 -17.10
C VAL A 51 18.73 2.41 -18.39
N ALA A 52 17.68 2.84 -19.09
CA ALA A 52 17.27 2.23 -20.36
C ALA A 52 18.38 2.35 -21.41
N ASP A 53 18.99 3.53 -21.55
CA ASP A 53 20.13 3.78 -22.46
C ASP A 53 21.32 2.89 -22.10
N ARG A 54 21.64 2.76 -20.80
CA ARG A 54 22.73 1.88 -20.31
C ARG A 54 22.49 0.41 -20.63
N LEU A 55 21.22 -0.02 -20.58
CA LEU A 55 20.82 -1.41 -20.89
C LEU A 55 20.60 -1.65 -22.40
N GLY A 56 20.63 -0.61 -23.23
CA GLY A 56 20.37 -0.71 -24.67
C GLY A 56 18.92 -1.08 -25.00
N ILE A 57 17.95 -0.70 -24.16
CA ILE A 57 16.52 -0.97 -24.36
C ILE A 57 15.76 0.33 -24.71
N SER A 58 14.69 0.20 -25.49
CA SER A 58 13.78 1.31 -25.76
C SER A 58 13.11 1.81 -24.47
N PHE A 59 12.73 3.10 -24.44
CA PHE A 59 12.11 3.73 -23.28
C PHE A 59 10.91 4.59 -23.69
N ARG A 60 9.81 4.45 -22.96
CA ARG A 60 8.56 5.15 -23.23
C ARG A 60 7.99 5.79 -21.98
N ILE A 61 7.35 6.95 -22.15
CA ILE A 61 6.55 7.60 -21.09
C ILE A 61 5.08 7.36 -21.41
N VAL A 62 4.36 6.76 -20.45
CA VAL A 62 2.94 6.44 -20.57
C VAL A 62 2.16 7.42 -19.68
N ASN A 63 1.31 8.22 -20.29
CA ASN A 63 0.49 9.19 -19.55
C ASN A 63 -0.77 8.49 -19.01
N LEU A 64 -0.87 8.39 -17.69
CA LEU A 64 -1.97 7.78 -16.96
C LEU A 64 -2.53 8.73 -15.88
N MET A 65 -2.39 10.04 -16.05
CA MET A 65 -2.75 11.03 -15.03
C MET A 65 -4.24 11.02 -14.72
N ASP A 66 -5.10 10.94 -15.73
CA ASP A 66 -6.54 10.93 -15.55
C ASP A 66 -7.01 9.68 -14.81
N GLN A 67 -6.49 8.50 -15.21
CA GLN A 67 -6.80 7.24 -14.56
C GLN A 67 -6.29 7.20 -13.09
N TYR A 68 -5.11 7.77 -12.84
CA TYR A 68 -4.58 7.87 -11.49
C TYR A 68 -5.42 8.79 -10.62
N ARG A 69 -5.83 9.94 -11.15
CA ARG A 69 -6.72 10.86 -10.46
C ARG A 69 -8.02 10.17 -10.07
N GLU A 70 -8.71 9.58 -11.04
CA GLU A 70 -10.00 8.92 -10.84
C GLU A 70 -9.92 7.73 -9.87
N ARG A 71 -8.94 6.83 -10.09
CA ARG A 71 -8.93 5.51 -9.41
C ARG A 71 -8.16 5.48 -8.10
N VAL A 72 -7.24 6.40 -7.88
CA VAL A 72 -6.39 6.41 -6.67
C VAL A 72 -6.60 7.67 -5.84
N VAL A 73 -6.54 8.86 -6.47
CA VAL A 73 -6.62 10.13 -5.73
C VAL A 73 -8.04 10.36 -5.22
N ASP A 74 -9.04 10.22 -6.08
CA ASP A 74 -10.44 10.45 -5.70
C ASP A 74 -10.91 9.40 -4.67
N TYR A 75 -10.49 8.13 -4.81
CA TYR A 75 -10.70 7.10 -3.78
C TYR A 75 -10.10 7.52 -2.43
N LEU A 76 -8.87 8.04 -2.44
CA LEU A 76 -8.19 8.50 -1.23
C LEU A 76 -8.94 9.67 -0.58
N ILE A 77 -9.31 10.69 -1.36
CA ILE A 77 -9.99 11.90 -0.88
C ILE A 77 -11.36 11.54 -0.30
N GLN A 78 -12.18 10.78 -1.03
CA GLN A 78 -13.51 10.35 -0.60
C GLN A 78 -13.44 9.57 0.72
N GLY A 79 -12.49 8.64 0.84
CA GLY A 79 -12.31 7.89 2.07
C GLY A 79 -12.01 8.77 3.27
N TYR A 80 -11.10 9.73 3.13
CA TYR A 80 -10.80 10.65 4.23
C TYR A 80 -11.96 11.60 4.57
N GLN A 81 -12.77 11.99 3.60
CA GLN A 81 -13.97 12.81 3.82
C GLN A 81 -15.02 12.08 4.68
N ILE A 82 -15.19 10.78 4.48
CA ILE A 82 -16.11 9.96 5.29
C ILE A 82 -15.47 9.39 6.57
N GLY A 83 -14.23 9.80 6.90
CA GLY A 83 -13.57 9.46 8.15
C GLY A 83 -12.79 8.14 8.16
N ILE A 84 -12.75 7.37 7.07
CA ILE A 84 -11.90 6.18 6.95
C ILE A 84 -10.46 6.55 6.59
N THR A 85 -9.57 5.57 6.59
CA THR A 85 -8.16 5.77 6.20
C THR A 85 -7.81 4.81 5.06
N PRO A 86 -8.00 5.21 3.78
CA PRO A 86 -7.72 4.35 2.64
C PRO A 86 -6.24 4.00 2.48
N ASN A 87 -5.94 2.95 1.71
CA ASN A 87 -4.58 2.56 1.37
C ASN A 87 -4.31 2.81 -0.13
N PRO A 88 -3.68 3.96 -0.49
CA PRO A 88 -3.44 4.30 -1.88
C PRO A 88 -2.43 3.40 -2.58
N ASP A 89 -1.47 2.80 -1.84
CA ASP A 89 -0.41 2.00 -2.44
C ASP A 89 -0.95 0.66 -2.97
N VAL A 90 -1.85 0.01 -2.22
CA VAL A 90 -2.52 -1.23 -2.68
C VAL A 90 -3.41 -0.92 -3.88
N MET A 91 -4.17 0.18 -3.83
CA MET A 91 -5.01 0.61 -4.96
C MET A 91 -4.18 0.97 -6.19
N CYS A 92 -3.04 1.63 -6.01
CA CYS A 92 -2.12 1.93 -7.11
C CYS A 92 -1.59 0.64 -7.79
N ASN A 93 -1.29 -0.41 -7.04
CA ASN A 93 -0.89 -1.67 -7.63
C ASN A 93 -2.03 -2.32 -8.43
N ARG A 94 -3.24 -2.38 -7.84
CA ARG A 94 -4.40 -3.00 -8.47
C ARG A 94 -4.91 -2.22 -9.68
N GLU A 95 -5.09 -0.89 -9.53
CA GLU A 95 -5.79 -0.07 -10.52
C GLU A 95 -4.86 0.54 -11.55
N MET A 96 -3.61 0.81 -11.17
CA MET A 96 -2.66 1.48 -12.06
C MET A 96 -1.64 0.51 -12.65
N LYS A 97 -0.73 -0.08 -11.83
CA LYS A 97 0.38 -0.90 -12.36
C LYS A 97 -0.11 -2.15 -13.06
N PHE A 98 -1.01 -2.91 -12.42
CA PHE A 98 -1.59 -4.13 -12.96
C PHE A 98 -3.03 -3.94 -13.47
N GLY A 99 -3.51 -2.70 -13.50
CA GLY A 99 -4.76 -2.26 -14.12
C GLY A 99 -4.49 -1.47 -15.41
N ALA A 100 -4.63 -0.15 -15.37
CA ALA A 100 -4.53 0.73 -16.54
C ALA A 100 -3.22 0.56 -17.33
N PHE A 101 -2.08 0.44 -16.65
CA PHE A 101 -0.79 0.25 -17.31
C PHE A 101 -0.66 -1.14 -17.95
N LEU A 102 -1.20 -2.19 -17.33
CA LEU A 102 -1.23 -3.52 -17.93
C LEU A 102 -2.14 -3.56 -19.17
N VAL A 103 -3.29 -2.87 -19.14
CA VAL A 103 -4.17 -2.76 -20.31
C VAL A 103 -3.43 -2.09 -21.44
N TRP A 104 -2.83 -0.92 -21.20
CA TRP A 104 -1.98 -0.24 -22.18
C TRP A 104 -0.85 -1.13 -22.73
N ALA A 105 -0.16 -1.87 -21.86
CA ALA A 105 0.93 -2.75 -22.28
C ALA A 105 0.44 -3.86 -23.21
N LYS A 106 -0.71 -4.47 -22.93
CA LYS A 106 -1.34 -5.47 -23.80
C LYS A 106 -1.76 -4.90 -25.15
N GLU A 107 -2.33 -3.71 -25.18
CA GLU A 107 -2.69 -2.99 -26.41
C GLU A 107 -1.44 -2.64 -27.26
N ALA A 108 -0.32 -2.38 -26.59
CA ALA A 108 0.99 -2.16 -27.24
C ALA A 108 1.71 -3.48 -27.63
N GLY A 109 1.09 -4.65 -27.44
CA GLY A 109 1.62 -5.95 -27.86
C GLY A 109 2.50 -6.66 -26.83
N PHE A 110 2.57 -6.17 -25.59
CA PHE A 110 3.35 -6.83 -24.52
C PHE A 110 2.53 -7.91 -23.79
N GLU A 111 3.18 -9.01 -23.46
CA GLU A 111 2.55 -10.12 -22.73
C GLU A 111 2.41 -9.85 -21.24
N ALA A 112 3.30 -9.06 -20.65
CA ALA A 112 3.40 -8.89 -19.20
C ALA A 112 3.97 -7.53 -18.80
N VAL A 113 3.71 -7.16 -17.55
CA VAL A 113 4.31 -6.01 -16.88
C VAL A 113 5.26 -6.51 -15.78
N ALA A 114 6.50 -6.04 -15.80
CA ALA A 114 7.50 -6.32 -14.79
C ALA A 114 7.65 -5.12 -13.83
N THR A 115 7.84 -5.41 -12.57
CA THR A 115 8.03 -4.38 -11.53
C THR A 115 9.12 -4.80 -10.55
N GLY A 116 9.69 -3.80 -9.85
CA GLY A 116 10.68 -4.01 -8.80
C GLY A 116 10.06 -4.38 -7.44
N HIS A 117 8.99 -5.19 -7.40
CA HIS A 117 8.44 -5.66 -6.12
C HIS A 117 9.22 -6.85 -5.58
N TYR A 118 9.46 -6.82 -4.28
CA TYR A 118 9.95 -7.96 -3.51
C TYR A 118 8.79 -8.90 -3.19
N ALA A 119 8.38 -9.67 -4.18
CA ALA A 119 7.38 -10.73 -4.11
C ALA A 119 7.75 -11.81 -5.12
N ARG A 120 7.36 -13.05 -4.87
CA ARG A 120 7.63 -14.17 -5.77
C ARG A 120 6.35 -14.62 -6.44
N ARG A 121 6.45 -15.12 -7.66
CA ARG A 121 5.33 -15.68 -8.41
C ARG A 121 5.64 -17.11 -8.82
N VAL A 122 4.79 -18.03 -8.42
CA VAL A 122 4.98 -19.47 -8.68
C VAL A 122 3.79 -20.01 -9.46
N ARG A 123 4.07 -20.81 -10.49
CA ARG A 123 3.03 -21.46 -11.29
C ARG A 123 2.58 -22.74 -10.61
N ARG A 124 1.27 -22.93 -10.50
CA ARG A 124 0.65 -24.14 -9.99
C ARG A 124 0.49 -25.19 -11.08
N GLN A 125 0.19 -26.42 -10.67
CA GLN A 125 -0.07 -27.53 -11.59
C GLN A 125 -1.32 -27.31 -12.46
N ASP A 126 -2.33 -26.58 -11.94
CA ASP A 126 -3.55 -26.23 -12.67
C ASP A 126 -3.35 -25.06 -13.66
N GLY A 127 -2.13 -24.56 -13.80
CA GLY A 127 -1.77 -23.45 -14.67
C GLY A 127 -1.99 -22.06 -14.07
N SER A 128 -2.63 -21.96 -12.92
CA SER A 128 -2.81 -20.70 -12.19
C SER A 128 -1.50 -20.25 -11.50
N TRP A 129 -1.50 -19.08 -10.89
CA TRP A 129 -0.32 -18.50 -10.27
C TRP A 129 -0.60 -18.11 -8.81
N ASP A 130 0.36 -18.43 -7.94
CA ASP A 130 0.40 -17.93 -6.58
C ASP A 130 1.38 -16.76 -6.46
N ILE A 131 1.11 -15.86 -5.53
CA ILE A 131 2.08 -14.88 -5.04
C ILE A 131 2.59 -15.36 -3.69
N LEU A 132 3.91 -15.38 -3.54
CA LEU A 132 4.58 -15.65 -2.28
C LEU A 132 5.29 -14.40 -1.78
N GLU A 133 5.54 -14.37 -0.48
CA GLU A 133 6.42 -13.36 0.11
C GLU A 133 7.78 -13.34 -0.56
N GLY A 134 8.40 -12.16 -0.64
CA GLY A 134 9.79 -12.02 -1.05
C GLY A 134 10.75 -12.75 -0.12
N ILE A 135 11.92 -13.15 -0.63
CA ILE A 135 12.98 -13.78 0.19
C ILE A 135 13.49 -12.80 1.24
N ASP A 136 13.66 -11.52 0.89
CA ASP A 136 14.00 -10.48 1.87
C ASP A 136 12.75 -10.10 2.68
N LYS A 137 12.61 -10.70 3.86
CA LYS A 137 11.45 -10.46 4.73
C LYS A 137 11.35 -9.02 5.23
N ASN A 138 12.45 -8.27 5.25
CA ASN A 138 12.45 -6.85 5.61
C ASN A 138 11.94 -5.95 4.47
N LYS A 139 11.99 -6.47 3.24
CA LYS A 139 11.57 -5.77 2.02
C LYS A 139 10.32 -6.38 1.38
N ASP A 140 9.81 -7.49 1.91
CA ASP A 140 8.61 -8.15 1.38
C ASP A 140 7.50 -7.14 1.10
N GLN A 141 6.98 -7.19 -0.12
CA GLN A 141 5.95 -6.29 -0.64
C GLN A 141 4.71 -7.04 -1.11
N SER A 142 4.61 -8.35 -0.82
CA SER A 142 3.44 -9.15 -1.17
C SER A 142 2.14 -8.56 -0.62
N TYR A 143 2.18 -7.93 0.57
CA TYR A 143 1.05 -7.20 1.15
C TYR A 143 0.40 -6.21 0.18
N PHE A 144 1.19 -5.47 -0.59
CA PHE A 144 0.66 -4.47 -1.52
C PHE A 144 0.02 -5.08 -2.77
N LEU A 145 0.12 -6.39 -2.95
CA LEU A 145 -0.45 -7.16 -4.05
C LEU A 145 -1.74 -7.90 -3.63
N ALA A 146 -2.20 -7.72 -2.40
CA ALA A 146 -3.30 -8.48 -1.80
C ALA A 146 -4.66 -8.34 -2.52
N LEU A 147 -4.86 -7.30 -3.30
CA LEU A 147 -6.09 -7.10 -4.06
C LEU A 147 -5.97 -7.42 -5.57
N LEU A 148 -4.85 -8.01 -6.01
CA LEU A 148 -4.70 -8.42 -7.40
C LEU A 148 -5.57 -9.63 -7.71
N THR A 149 -6.12 -9.64 -8.91
CA THR A 149 -6.84 -10.80 -9.47
C THR A 149 -5.88 -11.78 -10.14
N GLN A 150 -6.32 -13.02 -10.35
CA GLN A 150 -5.52 -14.04 -11.03
C GLN A 150 -5.06 -13.60 -12.43
N SER A 151 -5.91 -12.91 -13.19
CA SER A 151 -5.55 -12.41 -14.52
C SER A 151 -4.43 -11.36 -14.48
N GLN A 152 -4.43 -10.50 -13.47
CA GLN A 152 -3.36 -9.52 -13.23
C GLN A 152 -2.06 -10.22 -12.83
N ILE A 153 -2.13 -11.22 -11.95
CA ILE A 153 -0.98 -11.99 -11.49
C ILE A 153 -0.36 -12.79 -12.64
N ALA A 154 -1.15 -13.38 -13.50
CA ALA A 154 -0.67 -14.13 -14.67
C ALA A 154 0.20 -13.26 -15.59
N ALA A 155 -0.14 -11.97 -15.71
CA ALA A 155 0.61 -11.00 -16.51
C ALA A 155 1.65 -10.18 -15.71
N ALA A 156 1.79 -10.41 -14.42
CA ALA A 156 2.81 -9.74 -13.59
C ALA A 156 4.16 -10.49 -13.63
N ARG A 157 5.26 -9.75 -13.45
CA ARG A 157 6.62 -10.30 -13.24
C ARG A 157 7.30 -9.54 -12.12
N PHE A 158 7.97 -10.31 -11.24
CA PHE A 158 8.68 -9.78 -10.06
C PHE A 158 10.13 -10.29 -10.04
N PRO A 159 11.02 -9.80 -10.93
CA PRO A 159 12.34 -10.39 -11.16
C PRO A 159 13.25 -10.40 -9.93
N ILE A 160 13.06 -9.45 -9.00
CA ILE A 160 13.89 -9.31 -7.79
C ILE A 160 13.30 -9.99 -6.54
N GLY A 161 12.19 -10.72 -6.69
CA GLY A 161 11.48 -11.33 -5.56
C GLY A 161 12.30 -12.37 -4.80
N GLU A 162 13.27 -12.99 -5.45
CA GLU A 162 14.16 -14.00 -4.87
C GLU A 162 15.51 -13.44 -4.42
N MET A 163 15.63 -12.11 -4.31
CA MET A 163 16.89 -11.44 -3.96
C MET A 163 16.78 -10.68 -2.63
N GLN A 164 17.91 -10.61 -1.94
CA GLN A 164 18.11 -9.66 -0.85
C GLN A 164 18.34 -8.25 -1.40
N LYS A 165 17.92 -7.22 -0.68
CA LYS A 165 18.13 -5.82 -1.09
C LYS A 165 19.61 -5.48 -1.30
N SER A 166 20.49 -6.07 -0.50
CA SER A 166 21.95 -5.92 -0.65
C SER A 166 22.46 -6.44 -1.99
N GLU A 167 21.92 -7.56 -2.47
CA GLU A 167 22.28 -8.15 -3.75
C GLU A 167 21.78 -7.28 -4.92
N VAL A 168 20.56 -6.76 -4.81
CA VAL A 168 20.01 -5.80 -5.80
C VAL A 168 20.90 -4.57 -5.91
N ARG A 169 21.35 -4.00 -4.79
CA ARG A 169 22.27 -2.84 -4.81
C ARG A 169 23.65 -3.19 -5.37
N LYS A 170 24.16 -4.38 -5.05
CA LYS A 170 25.44 -4.87 -5.59
C LYS A 170 25.37 -4.97 -7.10
N LEU A 171 24.34 -5.63 -7.65
CA LEU A 171 24.13 -5.73 -9.10
C LEU A 171 23.99 -4.34 -9.76
N ALA A 172 23.24 -3.43 -9.17
CA ALA A 172 23.10 -2.10 -9.71
C ALA A 172 24.45 -1.36 -9.80
N ALA A 173 25.34 -1.55 -8.83
CA ALA A 173 26.67 -0.97 -8.82
C ALA A 173 27.62 -1.67 -9.84
N GLU A 174 27.61 -3.00 -9.92
CA GLU A 174 28.41 -3.79 -10.87
C GLU A 174 28.09 -3.42 -12.33
N PHE A 175 26.82 -3.17 -12.63
CA PHE A 175 26.38 -2.77 -13.97
C PHE A 175 26.42 -1.25 -14.20
N ASN A 176 26.94 -0.47 -13.25
CA ASN A 176 27.03 0.99 -13.30
C ASN A 176 25.69 1.65 -13.65
N LEU A 177 24.60 1.19 -13.02
CA LEU A 177 23.28 1.81 -13.19
C LEU A 177 23.22 3.14 -12.44
N ALA A 178 22.72 4.20 -13.07
CA ALA A 178 22.64 5.55 -12.48
C ALA A 178 21.92 5.57 -11.13
N THR A 179 20.99 4.61 -10.92
CA THR A 179 20.17 4.48 -9.70
C THR A 179 20.84 3.71 -8.56
N ALA A 180 22.06 3.19 -8.71
CA ALA A 180 22.73 2.32 -7.71
C ALA A 180 22.84 2.98 -6.33
N GLY A 181 23.18 4.27 -6.26
CA GLY A 181 23.31 5.06 -5.04
C GLY A 181 22.00 5.69 -4.55
N LYS A 182 20.92 5.61 -5.32
CA LYS A 182 19.65 6.27 -4.99
C LYS A 182 18.99 5.65 -3.75
N LYS A 183 18.53 6.49 -2.83
CA LYS A 183 17.77 6.04 -1.66
C LYS A 183 16.43 5.45 -2.08
N ASP A 184 15.91 4.50 -1.27
CA ASP A 184 14.59 3.94 -1.51
C ASP A 184 13.54 5.06 -1.48
N SER A 185 12.58 5.01 -2.41
CA SER A 185 11.48 5.96 -2.46
C SER A 185 10.67 5.91 -1.17
N GLN A 186 10.40 7.07 -0.60
CA GLN A 186 9.54 7.26 0.57
C GLN A 186 8.42 8.22 0.21
N GLY A 187 7.22 7.97 0.71
CA GLY A 187 6.05 8.81 0.43
C GLY A 187 4.95 8.07 -0.32
N ILE A 188 3.99 8.82 -0.84
CA ILE A 188 2.87 8.27 -1.62
C ILE A 188 3.39 7.90 -3.01
N CYS A 189 3.04 6.70 -3.48
CA CYS A 189 3.45 6.18 -4.78
C CYS A 189 3.15 7.20 -5.89
N PHE A 190 4.16 7.61 -6.66
CA PHE A 190 4.12 8.59 -7.76
C PHE A 190 3.86 10.06 -7.38
N ILE A 191 3.49 10.38 -6.15
CA ILE A 191 3.34 11.77 -5.69
C ILE A 191 4.65 12.31 -5.10
N GLY A 192 5.51 11.39 -4.61
CA GLY A 192 6.83 11.74 -4.09
C GLY A 192 6.87 11.94 -2.57
N GLN A 193 7.92 12.61 -2.09
CA GLN A 193 8.19 12.81 -0.66
C GLN A 193 7.30 13.90 -0.02
N VAL A 194 5.99 13.73 -0.15
CA VAL A 194 5.00 14.65 0.40
C VAL A 194 4.38 14.04 1.63
N LYS A 195 4.21 14.85 2.65
CA LYS A 195 3.44 14.40 3.81
C LYS A 195 1.98 14.24 3.41
N MET A 196 1.38 13.10 3.75
CA MET A 196 -0.03 12.82 3.49
C MET A 196 -0.94 13.97 3.98
N SER A 197 -0.63 14.57 5.14
CA SER A 197 -1.38 15.71 5.68
C SER A 197 -1.38 16.93 4.75
N ASP A 198 -0.25 17.20 4.11
CA ASP A 198 -0.11 18.38 3.25
C ASP A 198 -0.81 18.14 1.91
N PHE A 199 -0.70 16.92 1.39
CA PHE A 199 -1.45 16.48 0.22
C PHE A 199 -2.97 16.55 0.44
N LEU A 200 -3.46 16.00 1.55
CA LEU A 200 -4.89 16.00 1.86
C LEU A 200 -5.47 17.41 1.99
N ARG A 201 -4.75 18.35 2.61
CA ARG A 201 -5.19 19.73 2.76
C ARG A 201 -5.44 20.46 1.45
N THR A 202 -4.85 20.00 0.36
CA THR A 202 -5.12 20.57 -0.96
C THR A 202 -6.53 20.30 -1.45
N PHE A 203 -7.11 19.17 -1.01
CA PHE A 203 -8.40 18.68 -1.48
C PHE A 203 -9.48 18.70 -0.40
N VAL A 204 -9.08 18.60 0.87
CA VAL A 204 -9.99 18.55 2.02
C VAL A 204 -9.64 19.70 2.95
N PRO A 205 -10.50 20.72 3.03
CA PRO A 205 -10.25 21.86 3.92
C PRO A 205 -10.19 21.41 5.38
N ASP A 206 -9.33 22.09 6.15
CA ASP A 206 -9.26 21.88 7.60
C ASP A 206 -10.62 22.24 8.23
N LYS A 207 -11.15 21.35 9.06
CA LYS A 207 -12.36 21.54 9.85
C LYS A 207 -12.00 21.33 11.32
N PRO A 208 -11.61 22.38 12.05
CA PRO A 208 -11.25 22.27 13.47
C PRO A 208 -12.38 21.73 14.31
N GLY A 209 -12.03 21.03 15.39
CA GLY A 209 -12.99 20.48 16.34
C GLY A 209 -12.31 19.99 17.62
N PRO A 210 -13.09 19.63 18.66
CA PRO A 210 -12.55 19.26 19.95
C PRO A 210 -11.83 17.89 19.91
N ILE A 211 -10.72 17.83 20.63
CA ILE A 211 -10.11 16.57 21.06
C ILE A 211 -10.66 16.26 22.43
N VAL A 212 -11.31 15.10 22.58
CA VAL A 212 -11.97 14.70 23.82
C VAL A 212 -11.41 13.37 24.35
N ASP A 213 -11.52 13.17 25.66
CA ASP A 213 -11.34 11.82 26.22
C ASP A 213 -12.62 10.97 26.03
N ARG A 214 -12.60 9.73 26.51
CA ARG A 214 -13.75 8.80 26.39
C ARG A 214 -14.98 9.25 27.18
N GLN A 215 -14.83 10.10 28.19
CA GLN A 215 -15.88 10.68 29.00
C GLN A 215 -16.45 11.98 28.42
N GLY A 216 -15.88 12.47 27.29
CA GLY A 216 -16.30 13.70 26.63
C GLY A 216 -15.63 14.96 27.16
N LYS A 217 -14.66 14.85 28.08
CA LYS A 217 -13.89 15.99 28.56
C LYS A 217 -12.99 16.51 27.43
N ILE A 218 -13.08 17.81 27.16
CA ILE A 218 -12.24 18.47 26.15
C ILE A 218 -10.80 18.56 26.66
N LEU A 219 -9.87 18.09 25.86
CA LEU A 219 -8.43 18.05 26.13
C LEU A 219 -7.63 18.98 25.18
N GLY A 220 -8.23 19.43 24.08
CA GLY A 220 -7.59 20.27 23.09
C GLY A 220 -8.45 20.44 21.84
N GLU A 221 -7.79 20.88 20.77
CA GLU A 221 -8.42 21.09 19.46
C GLU A 221 -7.60 20.43 18.34
N HIS A 222 -8.26 19.76 17.41
CA HIS A 222 -7.67 19.24 16.18
C HIS A 222 -7.97 20.15 14.99
N LYS A 223 -7.16 20.06 13.93
CA LYS A 223 -7.33 20.86 12.72
C LYS A 223 -8.30 20.26 11.69
N GLY A 224 -8.63 18.98 11.82
CA GLY A 224 -9.53 18.23 10.95
C GLY A 224 -9.35 16.74 11.12
N LEU A 225 -10.44 15.96 11.18
CA LEU A 225 -10.42 14.51 11.42
C LEU A 225 -9.67 13.73 10.32
N HIS A 226 -9.63 14.26 9.09
CA HIS A 226 -8.90 13.68 7.96
C HIS A 226 -7.38 13.61 8.18
N LEU A 227 -6.83 14.38 9.10
CA LEU A 227 -5.39 14.40 9.43
C LEU A 227 -4.98 13.32 10.43
N TYR A 228 -5.93 12.53 10.92
CA TYR A 228 -5.70 11.54 11.96
C TYR A 228 -6.13 10.14 11.55
N THR A 229 -5.43 9.16 12.09
CA THR A 229 -5.71 7.73 11.89
C THR A 229 -5.80 7.04 13.26
N LEU A 230 -6.61 6.01 13.40
CA LEU A 230 -6.69 5.21 14.63
C LEU A 230 -5.30 4.67 15.00
N GLY A 231 -4.97 4.73 16.28
CA GLY A 231 -3.66 4.34 16.79
C GLY A 231 -2.56 5.38 16.62
N GLN A 232 -2.84 6.55 16.04
CA GLN A 232 -1.87 7.63 15.87
C GLN A 232 -1.55 8.29 17.21
N ARG A 233 -0.24 8.41 17.52
CA ARG A 233 0.28 9.13 18.71
C ARG A 233 0.85 10.50 18.33
N LYS A 234 1.64 10.53 17.24
CA LYS A 234 2.31 11.77 16.80
C LYS A 234 1.30 12.77 16.27
N GLY A 235 1.43 14.03 16.65
CA GLY A 235 0.60 15.13 16.15
C GLY A 235 -0.73 15.33 16.89
N VAL A 236 -1.09 14.50 17.86
CA VAL A 236 -2.30 14.67 18.70
C VAL A 236 -2.21 15.94 19.54
N ARG A 237 -1.00 16.33 19.98
CA ARG A 237 -0.70 17.59 20.71
C ARG A 237 -1.51 17.80 21.99
N VAL A 238 -1.98 16.73 22.62
CA VAL A 238 -2.57 16.77 23.95
C VAL A 238 -1.47 16.49 24.97
N PRO A 239 -1.20 17.41 25.92
CA PRO A 239 -0.22 17.17 26.96
C PRO A 239 -0.69 16.04 27.87
N SER A 240 0.20 15.12 28.20
CA SER A 240 -0.07 14.07 29.18
C SER A 240 0.34 14.56 30.56
N ASN A 241 -0.52 14.36 31.55
CA ASN A 241 -0.21 14.64 32.95
C ASN A 241 0.61 13.52 33.60
N THR A 242 0.92 12.45 32.85
CA THR A 242 1.70 11.31 33.32
C THR A 242 3.06 11.27 32.63
N ARG A 243 4.11 10.88 33.36
CA ARG A 243 5.49 10.82 32.84
C ARG A 243 5.73 9.73 31.78
N HIS A 244 4.82 8.75 31.65
CA HIS A 244 5.05 7.55 30.86
C HIS A 244 3.94 7.19 29.88
N GLU A 245 2.80 7.89 29.87
CA GLU A 245 1.66 7.55 29.03
C GLU A 245 1.41 8.63 27.99
N ALA A 246 1.21 8.22 26.75
CA ALA A 246 0.89 9.12 25.67
C ALA A 246 -0.55 8.89 25.21
N PHE A 247 -1.23 9.96 24.86
CA PHE A 247 -2.53 9.87 24.21
C PHE A 247 -2.39 9.31 22.79
N VAL A 248 -3.36 8.49 22.42
CA VAL A 248 -3.50 7.87 21.10
C VAL A 248 -4.93 8.06 20.61
N VAL A 249 -5.08 8.24 19.30
CA VAL A 249 -6.40 8.32 18.67
C VAL A 249 -7.09 6.96 18.75
N VAL A 250 -8.28 6.91 19.32
CA VAL A 250 -9.07 5.69 19.50
C VAL A 250 -10.38 5.69 18.71
N GLU A 251 -10.91 6.89 18.37
CA GLU A 251 -12.16 7.03 17.63
C GLU A 251 -12.18 8.37 16.88
N LYS A 252 -12.86 8.40 15.74
CA LYS A 252 -13.23 9.63 15.03
C LYS A 252 -14.75 9.72 14.97
N ARG A 253 -15.35 10.68 15.68
CA ARG A 253 -16.79 10.93 15.64
C ARG A 253 -17.10 11.96 14.56
N VAL A 254 -17.38 11.50 13.37
CA VAL A 254 -17.54 12.35 12.19
C VAL A 254 -18.72 13.33 12.33
N ASN A 255 -19.84 12.87 12.89
CA ASN A 255 -21.06 13.66 13.02
C ASN A 255 -20.87 14.85 13.99
N SER A 256 -20.21 14.65 15.13
CA SER A 256 -19.90 15.71 16.10
C SER A 256 -18.57 16.41 15.86
N ASN A 257 -17.81 15.99 14.85
CA ASN A 257 -16.47 16.46 14.53
C ASN A 257 -15.50 16.36 15.73
N GLU A 258 -15.57 15.26 16.49
CA GLU A 258 -14.74 15.02 17.66
C GLU A 258 -13.63 13.99 17.38
N LEU A 259 -12.42 14.27 17.86
CA LEU A 259 -11.32 13.32 17.90
C LEU A 259 -11.21 12.73 19.31
N VAL A 260 -11.55 11.45 19.48
CA VAL A 260 -11.47 10.78 20.77
C VAL A 260 -10.09 10.22 20.99
N VAL A 261 -9.50 10.50 22.13
CA VAL A 261 -8.19 10.02 22.53
C VAL A 261 -8.24 9.29 23.86
N ALA A 262 -7.34 8.35 24.05
CA ALA A 262 -7.13 7.63 25.31
C ALA A 262 -5.65 7.35 25.52
N PHE A 263 -5.25 6.89 26.70
CA PHE A 263 -3.90 6.41 26.91
C PHE A 263 -3.63 5.10 26.13
N ASP A 264 -2.42 4.96 25.60
CA ASP A 264 -1.99 3.78 24.85
C ASP A 264 -1.69 2.62 25.80
N ARG A 265 -2.71 1.90 26.21
CA ARG A 265 -2.64 0.76 27.14
C ARG A 265 -3.21 -0.49 26.49
N PRO A 266 -2.76 -1.71 26.89
CA PRO A 266 -3.27 -2.96 26.34
C PRO A 266 -4.78 -3.18 26.53
N ASP A 267 -5.37 -2.59 27.60
CA ASP A 267 -6.79 -2.66 27.94
C ASP A 267 -7.62 -1.51 27.37
N THR A 268 -7.00 -0.62 26.58
CA THR A 268 -7.74 0.48 25.94
C THR A 268 -8.74 -0.07 24.93
N GLN A 269 -10.01 -0.07 25.32
CA GLN A 269 -11.11 -0.48 24.44
C GLN A 269 -11.08 0.34 23.16
N THR A 270 -11.56 -0.22 22.04
CA THR A 270 -11.55 0.34 20.69
C THR A 270 -10.16 0.42 20.04
N LEU A 271 -9.06 0.45 20.80
CA LEU A 271 -7.71 0.40 20.25
C LEU A 271 -7.28 -1.02 19.89
N TYR A 272 -7.77 -2.01 20.63
CA TYR A 272 -7.49 -3.42 20.42
C TYR A 272 -8.77 -4.18 20.10
N ALA A 273 -8.78 -4.93 19.01
CA ALA A 273 -9.93 -5.72 18.58
C ALA A 273 -9.52 -7.12 18.13
N ARG A 274 -10.36 -8.10 18.42
CA ARG A 274 -10.21 -9.47 17.92
C ARG A 274 -11.08 -9.77 16.71
N ARG A 275 -12.15 -9.02 16.50
CA ARG A 275 -13.14 -9.28 15.47
C ARG A 275 -13.32 -8.08 14.55
N CYS A 276 -13.37 -8.33 13.26
CA CYS A 276 -13.63 -7.29 12.28
C CYS A 276 -14.33 -7.90 11.05
N LYS A 277 -14.94 -7.02 10.26
CA LYS A 277 -15.47 -7.34 8.94
C LYS A 277 -14.54 -6.77 7.88
N ILE A 278 -14.25 -7.58 6.87
CA ILE A 278 -13.61 -7.13 5.64
C ILE A 278 -14.57 -7.26 4.46
N GLY A 279 -14.48 -6.33 3.54
CA GLY A 279 -15.25 -6.31 2.30
C GLY A 279 -14.35 -6.10 1.08
N ASN A 280 -14.98 -6.11 -0.09
CA ASN A 280 -14.28 -6.03 -1.38
C ASN A 280 -13.12 -7.03 -1.46
N ILE A 281 -13.37 -8.27 -1.01
CA ILE A 281 -12.34 -9.31 -0.98
C ILE A 281 -11.94 -9.67 -2.40
N SER A 282 -10.64 -9.65 -2.67
CA SER A 282 -10.02 -10.21 -3.86
C SER A 282 -9.21 -11.44 -3.46
N PHE A 283 -9.41 -12.55 -4.15
CA PHE A 283 -8.58 -13.73 -4.01
C PHE A 283 -7.57 -13.79 -5.14
N THR A 284 -6.32 -14.01 -4.78
CA THR A 284 -5.20 -14.07 -5.76
C THR A 284 -5.30 -15.30 -6.66
N ASN A 285 -5.91 -16.38 -6.18
CA ASN A 285 -6.07 -17.63 -6.90
C ASN A 285 -7.51 -18.14 -6.79
N ARG A 286 -7.82 -18.91 -5.75
CA ARG A 286 -9.15 -19.50 -5.51
C ARG A 286 -9.80 -18.89 -4.27
N GLN A 287 -11.12 -18.88 -4.27
CA GLN A 287 -11.88 -18.53 -3.06
C GLN A 287 -11.53 -19.47 -1.92
N LEU A 288 -11.48 -18.92 -0.70
CA LEU A 288 -11.35 -19.72 0.50
C LEU A 288 -12.64 -20.48 0.80
N PRO A 289 -12.58 -21.62 1.48
CA PRO A 289 -13.76 -22.25 2.07
C PRO A 289 -14.52 -21.26 2.94
N ALA A 290 -15.82 -21.49 3.15
CA ALA A 290 -16.66 -20.64 4.00
C ALA A 290 -16.08 -20.46 5.42
N HIS A 291 -15.32 -21.45 5.90
CA HIS A 291 -14.54 -21.40 7.15
C HIS A 291 -13.11 -21.84 6.86
N ALA A 292 -12.14 -21.03 7.27
CA ALA A 292 -10.71 -21.35 7.12
C ALA A 292 -9.91 -20.79 8.30
N ASN A 293 -8.90 -21.54 8.73
CA ASN A 293 -7.88 -21.08 9.65
C ASN A 293 -6.65 -20.70 8.85
N ILE A 294 -6.31 -19.43 8.84
CA ILE A 294 -5.26 -18.83 8.04
C ILE A 294 -4.47 -17.83 8.88
N THR A 295 -3.55 -17.13 8.27
CA THR A 295 -2.92 -15.98 8.90
C THR A 295 -3.29 -14.69 8.17
N ALA A 296 -3.24 -13.56 8.87
CA ALA A 296 -3.53 -12.26 8.28
C ALA A 296 -2.57 -11.19 8.77
N ARG A 297 -2.30 -10.22 7.89
CA ARG A 297 -1.56 -9.00 8.23
C ARG A 297 -2.52 -7.82 8.16
N PRO A 298 -2.89 -7.22 9.29
CA PRO A 298 -3.84 -6.10 9.33
C PRO A 298 -3.24 -4.78 8.82
N ARG A 299 -1.95 -4.74 8.54
CA ARG A 299 -1.23 -3.61 7.94
C ARG A 299 0.14 -4.06 7.44
N TYR A 300 0.72 -3.27 6.56
CA TYR A 300 2.09 -3.47 6.09
C TYR A 300 3.08 -3.56 7.27
N ARG A 301 4.03 -4.50 7.20
CA ARG A 301 5.01 -4.83 8.25
C ARG A 301 4.43 -5.34 9.58
N ALA A 302 3.12 -5.55 9.69
CA ALA A 302 2.60 -6.28 10.83
C ALA A 302 3.06 -7.74 10.76
N ARG A 303 3.27 -8.36 11.92
CA ARG A 303 3.45 -9.81 12.00
C ARG A 303 2.16 -10.48 11.54
N ALA A 304 2.30 -11.60 10.84
CA ALA A 304 1.16 -12.44 10.51
C ALA A 304 0.55 -12.98 11.80
N ALA A 305 -0.75 -12.79 11.97
CA ALA A 305 -1.50 -13.24 13.12
C ALA A 305 -2.48 -14.34 12.70
N ALA A 306 -2.62 -15.38 13.52
CA ALA A 306 -3.61 -16.43 13.28
C ALA A 306 -5.02 -15.84 13.29
N VAL A 307 -5.83 -16.22 12.31
CA VAL A 307 -7.18 -15.71 12.13
C VAL A 307 -8.12 -16.80 11.64
N GLU A 308 -9.30 -16.86 12.24
CA GLU A 308 -10.43 -17.60 11.72
C GLU A 308 -11.16 -16.72 10.70
N PHE A 309 -11.19 -17.18 9.45
CA PHE A 309 -11.93 -16.56 8.36
C PHE A 309 -13.31 -17.20 8.26
N ARG A 310 -14.37 -16.38 8.21
CA ARG A 310 -15.74 -16.83 7.94
C ARG A 310 -16.35 -15.98 6.84
N ALA A 311 -16.65 -16.60 5.70
CA ALA A 311 -17.36 -15.91 4.63
C ALA A 311 -18.74 -15.41 5.13
N ASN A 312 -19.09 -14.19 4.75
CA ASN A 312 -20.33 -13.51 5.13
C ASN A 312 -20.96 -12.82 3.92
N GLY A 313 -20.98 -13.50 2.78
CA GLY A 313 -21.40 -13.01 1.47
C GLY A 313 -20.35 -13.31 0.40
N GLU A 314 -20.60 -12.89 -0.83
CA GLU A 314 -19.72 -13.19 -1.97
C GLU A 314 -18.35 -12.52 -1.86
N SER A 315 -18.30 -11.28 -1.35
CA SER A 315 -17.09 -10.47 -1.27
C SER A 315 -16.82 -9.92 0.14
N THR A 316 -17.44 -10.51 1.17
CA THR A 316 -17.28 -10.07 2.56
C THR A 316 -16.97 -11.25 3.47
N ALA A 317 -16.25 -11.00 4.56
CA ALA A 317 -15.97 -12.00 5.59
C ALA A 317 -15.83 -11.37 6.98
N ILE A 318 -16.12 -12.17 7.99
CA ILE A 318 -15.79 -11.87 9.38
C ILE A 318 -14.45 -12.56 9.71
N LEU A 319 -13.53 -11.78 10.25
CA LEU A 319 -12.25 -12.27 10.75
C LEU A 319 -12.26 -12.25 12.27
N ARG A 320 -11.79 -13.35 12.88
CA ARG A 320 -11.57 -13.45 14.32
C ARG A 320 -10.10 -13.79 14.58
N PHE A 321 -9.34 -12.82 15.04
CA PHE A 321 -7.93 -12.98 15.40
C PHE A 321 -7.77 -13.75 16.71
N GLY A 322 -6.78 -14.63 16.77
CA GLY A 322 -6.41 -15.34 17.99
C GLY A 322 -6.00 -14.38 19.11
N GLU A 323 -5.27 -13.31 18.76
CA GLU A 323 -4.87 -12.26 19.68
C GLU A 323 -5.42 -10.90 19.25
N PRO A 324 -5.72 -9.97 20.21
CA PRO A 324 -6.18 -8.64 19.86
C PRO A 324 -5.21 -7.90 18.95
N GLN A 325 -5.70 -7.33 17.88
CA GLN A 325 -4.91 -6.54 16.94
C GLN A 325 -5.07 -5.06 17.26
N ARG A 326 -3.94 -4.35 17.33
CA ARG A 326 -3.92 -2.92 17.65
C ARG A 326 -4.32 -2.09 16.45
N ALA A 327 -5.26 -1.17 16.63
CA ALA A 327 -5.65 -0.13 15.68
C ALA A 327 -6.04 -0.68 14.31
N ILE A 328 -6.91 -1.71 14.27
CA ILE A 328 -7.59 -2.08 13.04
C ILE A 328 -8.38 -0.86 12.57
N THR A 329 -8.12 -0.41 11.35
CA THR A 329 -8.65 0.87 10.87
C THR A 329 -9.49 0.65 9.62
N PRO A 330 -10.78 1.07 9.60
CA PRO A 330 -11.59 1.05 8.39
C PRO A 330 -10.92 1.76 7.22
N GLY A 331 -11.00 1.16 6.04
CA GLY A 331 -10.33 1.63 4.83
C GLY A 331 -8.93 1.05 4.58
N GLN A 332 -8.26 0.53 5.62
CA GLN A 332 -6.99 -0.19 5.47
C GLN A 332 -7.21 -1.60 4.92
N ILE A 333 -6.14 -2.21 4.45
CA ILE A 333 -6.17 -3.55 3.84
C ILE A 333 -5.78 -4.59 4.87
N CYS A 334 -6.51 -5.70 4.87
CA CYS A 334 -6.13 -6.94 5.50
C CYS A 334 -5.63 -7.92 4.45
N ALA A 335 -4.35 -8.24 4.45
CA ALA A 335 -3.80 -9.27 3.57
C ALA A 335 -3.87 -10.64 4.24
N LEU A 336 -4.35 -11.64 3.50
CA LEU A 336 -4.61 -13.01 3.96
C LEU A 336 -3.53 -13.95 3.43
N TYR A 337 -3.01 -14.82 4.29
CA TYR A 337 -1.90 -15.72 3.95
C TYR A 337 -2.13 -17.14 4.44
N ASP A 338 -1.52 -18.08 3.72
CA ASP A 338 -1.26 -19.46 4.16
C ASP A 338 0.25 -19.71 4.05
N GLY A 339 0.94 -19.77 5.20
CA GLY A 339 2.40 -19.72 5.23
C GLY A 339 2.95 -18.47 4.55
N GLU A 340 3.77 -18.65 3.51
CA GLU A 340 4.30 -17.55 2.69
C GLU A 340 3.38 -17.17 1.50
N THR A 341 2.34 -17.95 1.24
CA THR A 341 1.46 -17.73 0.09
C THR A 341 0.42 -16.67 0.42
N LEU A 342 0.38 -15.62 -0.38
CA LEU A 342 -0.66 -14.60 -0.35
C LEU A 342 -1.94 -15.19 -0.97
N LEU A 343 -2.99 -15.33 -0.17
CA LEU A 343 -4.30 -15.83 -0.60
C LEU A 343 -5.18 -14.73 -1.20
N GLY A 344 -4.91 -13.49 -0.84
CA GLY A 344 -5.69 -12.34 -1.23
C GLY A 344 -5.79 -11.31 -0.12
N GLY A 345 -6.84 -10.50 -0.14
CA GLY A 345 -7.10 -9.52 0.90
C GLY A 345 -8.45 -8.85 0.78
N GLY A 346 -8.78 -8.03 1.76
CA GLY A 346 -10.00 -7.23 1.76
C GLY A 346 -9.79 -5.91 2.50
N ILE A 347 -10.75 -5.01 2.36
CA ILE A 347 -10.75 -3.71 3.02
C ILE A 347 -11.46 -3.85 4.36
N PHE A 348 -10.87 -3.37 5.45
CA PHE A 348 -11.57 -3.31 6.73
C PHE A 348 -12.78 -2.36 6.64
N GLU A 349 -13.97 -2.87 6.94
CA GLU A 349 -15.23 -2.10 6.96
C GLU A 349 -15.63 -1.78 8.39
N GLU A 350 -15.71 -2.79 9.24
CA GLU A 350 -16.19 -2.68 10.62
C GLU A 350 -15.21 -3.35 11.59
N VAL A 351 -15.12 -2.79 12.78
CA VAL A 351 -14.32 -3.34 13.89
C VAL A 351 -15.22 -3.54 15.08
N TYR A 352 -15.25 -4.76 15.59
CA TYR A 352 -16.07 -5.11 16.74
C TYR A 352 -15.20 -5.17 17.99
N GLY A 353 -15.57 -4.40 18.99
CA GLY A 353 -14.88 -4.34 20.30
C GLY A 353 -15.10 -5.58 21.16
#